data_4a710eb2a18975e596553fa5999878c2
#
_entry.id   4a710eb2a18975e596553fa5999878c2
#
_cell.length_a   1.000
_cell.length_b   1.000
_cell.length_c   1.000
_cell.angle_alpha   90.00
_cell.angle_beta   90.00
_cell.angle_gamma   90.00
#
_symmetry.space_group_name_H-M   'P 1'
#
loop_
_entity.id
_entity.type
_entity.pdbx_description
1 polymer ?
#
loop_
_entity_poly.entity_id
_entity_poly.type
_entity_poly.pdbx_seq_one_letter_code
_entity_poly.pdbx_strand_id
1 'polypeptide(L)'
;MTMIKAIRFGLPLLLAAAIASYFLFPFYLGLIASIFILATFALSYDLLQGYAGVVSLGHAVYFGIGAYTAALLAGAGINEPVIGLFAAFLVSGLVAGLLARIVVAGTDLTRLLVTLGIGFLFFEAANKAHWLTGGADGKADFTVGPVLGLFEFDFMGKTAFFYTLAVLVITYLAMARVTTSPFGLSLRGVRENTERMSAIGASVSRHLSVTYVMSGAVAGVAGAMLTQTSNFASLDMLGFERSADVVIMTALGGTGSIPGVVLGAAAFGYLKDALSALSPKYWHLGIGVVLMLAVFVLPNGIAGLFTHLKRLAGKQS
;
A
#
# COMPACT_ATOMS: atom_id res chain seq x y z
N MET A 1 -1.19 -9.18 -24.07
CA MET A 1 -1.06 -10.61 -23.66
C MET A 1 -0.06 -10.86 -22.54
N THR A 2 0.96 -10.02 -22.34
CA THR A 2 2.00 -10.17 -21.31
C THR A 2 1.52 -9.90 -19.89
N MET A 3 0.62 -8.94 -19.64
CA MET A 3 0.20 -8.52 -18.31
C MET A 3 -0.70 -9.54 -17.59
N ILE A 4 -1.69 -10.09 -18.29
CA ILE A 4 -2.56 -11.15 -17.72
C ILE A 4 -1.74 -12.39 -17.35
N LYS A 5 -0.74 -12.74 -18.18
CA LYS A 5 0.21 -13.82 -17.85
C LYS A 5 1.07 -13.47 -16.64
N ALA A 6 1.59 -12.24 -16.53
CA ALA A 6 2.38 -11.81 -15.37
C ALA A 6 1.58 -11.88 -14.06
N ILE A 7 0.31 -11.47 -14.08
CA ILE A 7 -0.59 -11.57 -12.92
C ILE A 7 -0.86 -13.04 -12.56
N ARG A 8 -1.14 -13.89 -13.55
CA ARG A 8 -1.41 -15.32 -13.33
C ARG A 8 -0.21 -16.09 -12.78
N PHE A 9 1.02 -15.74 -13.18
CA PHE A 9 2.23 -16.35 -12.65
C PHE A 9 2.72 -15.70 -11.35
N GLY A 10 2.41 -14.42 -11.13
CA GLY A 10 2.83 -13.68 -9.94
C GLY A 10 2.21 -14.20 -8.65
N LEU A 11 0.93 -14.57 -8.66
CA LEU A 11 0.24 -15.08 -7.48
C LEU A 11 0.79 -16.43 -6.99
N PRO A 12 0.96 -17.47 -7.84
CA PRO A 12 1.58 -18.73 -7.42
C PRO A 12 3.00 -18.52 -6.89
N LEU A 13 3.78 -17.62 -7.51
CA LEU A 13 5.13 -17.30 -7.07
C LEU A 13 5.11 -16.64 -5.69
N LEU A 14 4.20 -15.69 -5.46
CA LEU A 14 4.01 -15.06 -4.15
C LEU A 14 3.66 -16.09 -3.09
N LEU A 15 2.70 -16.97 -3.36
CA LEU A 15 2.29 -18.02 -2.43
C LEU A 15 3.43 -19.01 -2.15
N ALA A 16 4.16 -19.42 -3.18
CA ALA A 16 5.32 -20.29 -3.02
C ALA A 16 6.42 -19.62 -2.18
N ALA A 17 6.71 -18.35 -2.43
CA ALA A 17 7.66 -17.57 -1.64
C ALA A 17 7.20 -17.39 -0.19
N ALA A 18 5.90 -17.13 0.04
CA ALA A 18 5.33 -17.04 1.38
C ALA A 18 5.43 -18.38 2.13
N ILE A 19 5.07 -19.49 1.50
CA ILE A 19 5.19 -20.82 2.10
C ILE A 19 6.66 -21.16 2.39
N ALA A 20 7.55 -20.90 1.44
CA ALA A 20 9.00 -21.11 1.66
C ALA A 20 9.51 -20.26 2.82
N SER A 21 9.14 -18.99 2.92
CA SER A 21 9.56 -18.11 4.00
C SER A 21 9.05 -18.57 5.38
N TYR A 22 7.86 -19.14 5.46
CA TYR A 22 7.30 -19.69 6.71
C TYR A 22 8.16 -20.81 7.28
N PHE A 23 8.67 -21.72 6.42
CA PHE A 23 9.50 -22.85 6.85
C PHE A 23 10.97 -22.47 7.03
N LEU A 24 11.51 -21.60 6.19
CA LEU A 24 12.93 -21.22 6.23
C LEU A 24 13.26 -20.19 7.31
N PHE A 25 12.31 -19.30 7.63
CA PHE A 25 12.53 -18.15 8.52
C PHE A 25 11.48 -18.04 9.65
N PRO A 26 11.31 -19.06 10.51
CA PRO A 26 10.25 -19.10 11.53
C PRO A 26 10.37 -17.97 12.59
N PHE A 27 11.56 -17.41 12.79
CA PHE A 27 11.79 -16.30 13.74
C PHE A 27 11.53 -14.91 13.13
N TYR A 28 11.33 -14.81 11.82
CA TYR A 28 11.11 -13.56 11.10
C TYR A 28 9.66 -13.39 10.61
N LEU A 29 8.71 -14.17 11.14
CA LEU A 29 7.32 -14.12 10.68
C LEU A 29 6.67 -12.75 10.89
N GLY A 30 7.01 -12.04 11.97
CA GLY A 30 6.56 -10.68 12.22
C GLY A 30 7.06 -9.66 11.16
N LEU A 31 8.34 -9.79 10.76
CA LEU A 31 8.91 -8.98 9.66
C LEU A 31 8.20 -9.28 8.34
N ILE A 32 7.98 -10.56 8.03
CA ILE A 32 7.31 -10.96 6.79
C ILE A 32 5.86 -10.48 6.79
N ALA A 33 5.15 -10.55 7.92
CA ALA A 33 3.81 -9.97 8.06
C ALA A 33 3.81 -8.46 7.79
N SER A 34 4.80 -7.73 8.31
CA SER A 34 4.98 -6.29 8.03
C SER A 34 5.24 -6.03 6.54
N ILE A 35 6.01 -6.88 5.86
CA ILE A 35 6.23 -6.80 4.40
C ILE A 35 4.90 -7.01 3.64
N PHE A 36 4.04 -7.93 4.08
CA PHE A 36 2.73 -8.14 3.45
C PHE A 36 1.80 -6.93 3.62
N ILE A 37 1.86 -6.26 4.78
CA ILE A 37 1.15 -5.00 5.02
C ILE A 37 1.66 -3.91 4.08
N LEU A 38 2.97 -3.74 3.97
CA LEU A 38 3.60 -2.79 3.06
C LEU A 38 3.25 -3.09 1.59
N ALA A 39 3.22 -4.36 1.21
CA ALA A 39 2.81 -4.78 -0.14
C ALA A 39 1.34 -4.43 -0.42
N THR A 40 0.44 -4.61 0.55
CA THR A 40 -0.96 -4.22 0.44
C THR A 40 -1.09 -2.70 0.27
N PHE A 41 -0.32 -1.92 1.03
CA PHE A 41 -0.27 -0.47 0.92
C PHE A 41 0.31 -0.02 -0.42
N ALA A 42 1.38 -0.65 -0.89
CA ALA A 42 1.99 -0.37 -2.19
C ALA A 42 1.05 -0.68 -3.36
N LEU A 43 0.30 -1.79 -3.29
CA LEU A 43 -0.73 -2.13 -4.28
C LEU A 43 -1.85 -1.09 -4.35
N SER A 44 -2.26 -0.53 -3.20
CA SER A 44 -3.26 0.55 -3.15
C SER A 44 -2.76 1.79 -3.90
N TYR A 45 -1.52 2.17 -3.67
CA TYR A 45 -0.90 3.32 -4.30
C TYR A 45 -0.63 3.10 -5.80
N ASP A 46 -0.23 1.90 -6.20
CA ASP A 46 0.01 1.56 -7.61
C ASP A 46 -1.26 1.66 -8.45
N LEU A 47 -2.42 1.39 -7.88
CA LEU A 47 -3.69 1.63 -8.57
C LEU A 47 -3.85 3.10 -8.97
N LEU A 48 -3.42 4.01 -8.10
CA LEU A 48 -3.50 5.45 -8.33
C LEU A 48 -2.38 5.95 -9.25
N GLN A 49 -1.12 5.65 -8.91
CA GLN A 49 0.05 6.12 -9.67
C GLN A 49 0.28 5.28 -10.93
N GLY A 50 0.26 3.97 -10.79
CA GLY A 50 0.65 3.04 -11.85
C GLY A 50 -0.40 2.90 -12.95
N TYR A 51 -1.69 3.01 -12.61
CA TYR A 51 -2.79 2.85 -13.57
C TYR A 51 -3.48 4.15 -13.93
N ALA A 52 -3.71 5.06 -12.99
CA ALA A 52 -4.39 6.33 -13.24
C ALA A 52 -3.42 7.49 -13.52
N GLY A 53 -2.13 7.34 -13.24
CA GLY A 53 -1.11 8.36 -13.47
C GLY A 53 -1.13 9.50 -12.44
N VAL A 54 -1.85 9.33 -11.33
CA VAL A 54 -1.96 10.36 -10.29
C VAL A 54 -0.95 10.07 -9.18
N VAL A 55 0.00 10.96 -9.00
CA VAL A 55 0.95 10.91 -7.89
C VAL A 55 0.36 11.63 -6.68
N SER A 56 0.42 11.01 -5.50
CA SER A 56 -0.07 11.55 -4.24
C SER A 56 1.00 11.46 -3.16
N LEU A 57 1.31 12.58 -2.51
CA LEU A 57 2.23 12.64 -1.36
C LEU A 57 1.49 12.62 -0.01
N GLY A 58 0.16 12.52 -0.03
CA GLY A 58 -0.68 12.39 1.16
C GLY A 58 -1.37 11.03 1.28
N HIS A 59 -0.86 10.00 0.62
CA HIS A 59 -1.53 8.68 0.61
C HIS A 59 -1.55 8.00 1.99
N ALA A 60 -0.57 8.32 2.85
CA ALA A 60 -0.52 7.87 4.24
C ALA A 60 -1.71 8.32 5.09
N VAL A 61 -2.43 9.38 4.68
CA VAL A 61 -3.67 9.79 5.36
C VAL A 61 -4.68 8.65 5.45
N TYR A 62 -4.89 7.94 4.35
CA TYR A 62 -5.85 6.82 4.31
C TYR A 62 -5.36 5.61 5.11
N PHE A 63 -4.06 5.37 5.08
CA PHE A 63 -3.41 4.35 5.91
C PHE A 63 -3.63 4.65 7.40
N GLY A 64 -3.32 5.88 7.84
CA GLY A 64 -3.49 6.29 9.22
C GLY A 64 -4.97 6.33 9.66
N ILE A 65 -5.90 6.80 8.80
CA ILE A 65 -7.34 6.75 9.09
C ILE A 65 -7.78 5.30 9.34
N GLY A 66 -7.34 4.35 8.50
CA GLY A 66 -7.66 2.93 8.71
C GLY A 66 -7.07 2.38 10.00
N ALA A 67 -5.83 2.76 10.32
CA ALA A 67 -5.14 2.39 11.55
C ALA A 67 -5.91 2.86 12.80
N TYR A 68 -6.23 4.16 12.86
CA TYR A 68 -7.00 4.71 13.97
C TYR A 68 -8.44 4.19 14.02
N THR A 69 -9.08 3.91 12.88
CA THR A 69 -10.40 3.30 12.85
C THR A 69 -10.38 1.92 13.55
N ALA A 70 -9.38 1.09 13.25
CA ALA A 70 -9.22 -0.21 13.89
C ALA A 70 -8.93 -0.07 15.40
N ALA A 71 -8.04 0.86 15.78
CA ALA A 71 -7.71 1.14 17.19
C ALA A 71 -8.92 1.61 18.00
N LEU A 72 -9.72 2.52 17.45
CA LEU A 72 -10.90 3.08 18.11
C LEU A 72 -12.00 2.03 18.28
N LEU A 73 -12.23 1.19 17.27
CA LEU A 73 -13.21 0.09 17.38
C LEU A 73 -12.79 -0.93 18.45
N ALA A 74 -11.51 -1.32 18.45
CA ALA A 74 -10.98 -2.23 19.45
C ALA A 74 -11.09 -1.63 20.87
N GLY A 75 -10.78 -0.33 21.04
CA GLY A 75 -10.95 0.41 22.29
C GLY A 75 -12.42 0.56 22.73
N ALA A 76 -13.36 0.53 21.79
CA ALA A 76 -14.80 0.52 22.06
C ALA A 76 -15.38 -0.89 22.35
N GLY A 77 -14.54 -1.93 22.41
CA GLY A 77 -14.95 -3.31 22.70
C GLY A 77 -15.30 -4.15 21.46
N ILE A 78 -15.18 -3.60 20.25
CA ILE A 78 -15.33 -4.34 18.98
C ILE A 78 -13.94 -4.83 18.55
N ASN A 79 -13.48 -5.91 19.17
CA ASN A 79 -12.10 -6.36 19.08
C ASN A 79 -11.84 -7.30 17.90
N GLU A 80 -12.88 -7.71 17.15
CA GLU A 80 -12.76 -8.66 16.04
C GLU A 80 -12.04 -8.01 14.86
N PRO A 81 -10.86 -8.57 14.40
CA PRO A 81 -10.03 -7.94 13.38
C PRO A 81 -10.70 -7.75 12.02
N VAL A 82 -11.54 -8.69 11.57
CA VAL A 82 -12.20 -8.63 10.25
C VAL A 82 -13.22 -7.47 10.22
N ILE A 83 -13.93 -7.24 11.33
CA ILE A 83 -14.84 -6.07 11.46
C ILE A 83 -14.02 -4.79 11.38
N GLY A 84 -12.88 -4.74 12.08
CA GLY A 84 -11.96 -3.61 12.02
C GLY A 84 -11.45 -3.33 10.61
N LEU A 85 -11.08 -4.37 9.81
CA LEU A 85 -10.68 -4.21 8.41
C LEU A 85 -11.81 -3.63 7.54
N PHE A 86 -13.02 -4.17 7.70
CA PHE A 86 -14.17 -3.71 6.92
C PHE A 86 -14.52 -2.26 7.23
N ALA A 87 -14.51 -1.89 8.51
CA ALA A 87 -14.74 -0.51 8.93
C ALA A 87 -13.63 0.42 8.40
N ALA A 88 -12.37 0.02 8.49
CA ALA A 88 -11.25 0.79 7.95
C ALA A 88 -11.37 0.99 6.43
N PHE A 89 -11.76 -0.05 5.68
CA PHE A 89 -12.05 0.04 4.25
C PHE A 89 -13.13 1.08 3.95
N LEU A 90 -14.25 1.04 4.68
CA LEU A 90 -15.37 1.96 4.47
C LEU A 90 -15.03 3.40 4.86
N VAL A 91 -14.44 3.62 6.05
CA VAL A 91 -14.13 4.95 6.56
C VAL A 91 -13.05 5.62 5.70
N SER A 92 -11.95 4.91 5.41
CA SER A 92 -10.89 5.44 4.55
C SER A 92 -11.37 5.69 3.12
N GLY A 93 -12.21 4.81 2.57
CA GLY A 93 -12.84 4.99 1.27
C GLY A 93 -13.80 6.19 1.23
N LEU A 94 -14.56 6.41 2.29
CA LEU A 94 -15.46 7.57 2.41
C LEU A 94 -14.65 8.88 2.47
N VAL A 95 -13.62 8.94 3.30
CA VAL A 95 -12.75 10.13 3.38
C VAL A 95 -12.04 10.36 2.03
N ALA A 96 -11.56 9.31 1.37
CA ALA A 96 -10.99 9.41 0.04
C ALA A 96 -12.01 9.95 -0.97
N GLY A 97 -13.28 9.54 -0.88
CA GLY A 97 -14.37 10.03 -1.72
C GLY A 97 -14.66 11.51 -1.53
N LEU A 98 -14.66 11.99 -0.29
CA LEU A 98 -14.83 13.41 0.04
C LEU A 98 -13.69 14.25 -0.53
N LEU A 99 -12.46 13.78 -0.42
CA LEU A 99 -11.26 14.47 -0.88
C LEU A 99 -11.02 14.35 -2.41
N ALA A 100 -11.56 13.29 -3.03
CA ALA A 100 -11.33 12.99 -4.44
C ALA A 100 -11.68 14.17 -5.36
N ARG A 101 -12.78 14.89 -5.09
CA ARG A 101 -13.20 16.04 -5.90
C ARG A 101 -12.17 17.16 -5.91
N ILE A 102 -11.52 17.40 -4.77
CA ILE A 102 -10.51 18.46 -4.61
C ILE A 102 -9.23 18.04 -5.33
N VAL A 103 -8.79 16.80 -5.11
CA VAL A 103 -7.53 16.29 -5.66
C VAL A 103 -7.60 16.12 -7.18
N VAL A 104 -8.72 15.57 -7.70
CA VAL A 104 -8.85 15.25 -9.13
C VAL A 104 -8.99 16.51 -10.01
N ALA A 105 -9.51 17.62 -9.47
CA ALA A 105 -9.73 18.87 -10.22
C ALA A 105 -8.43 19.56 -10.66
N GLY A 106 -7.28 19.28 -10.01
CA GLY A 106 -6.01 19.95 -10.29
C GLY A 106 -5.19 19.35 -11.44
N THR A 107 -4.18 20.08 -11.89
CA THR A 107 -3.08 19.57 -12.72
C THR A 107 -2.16 18.67 -11.89
N ASP A 108 -1.22 17.97 -12.51
CA ASP A 108 -0.35 17.01 -11.80
C ASP A 108 0.45 17.66 -10.66
N LEU A 109 1.02 18.85 -10.89
CA LEU A 109 1.72 19.60 -9.85
C LEU A 109 0.75 20.06 -8.74
N THR A 110 -0.43 20.54 -9.11
CA THR A 110 -1.46 20.93 -8.14
C THR A 110 -1.90 19.74 -7.28
N ARG A 111 -2.07 18.55 -7.88
CA ARG A 111 -2.42 17.33 -7.15
C ARG A 111 -1.36 16.95 -6.12
N LEU A 112 -0.07 17.04 -6.49
CA LEU A 112 1.03 16.80 -5.57
C LEU A 112 0.97 17.73 -4.36
N LEU A 113 0.85 19.03 -4.59
CA LEU A 113 0.81 20.05 -3.53
C LEU A 113 -0.44 19.92 -2.65
N VAL A 114 -1.61 19.70 -3.26
CA VAL A 114 -2.87 19.51 -2.53
C VAL A 114 -2.82 18.26 -1.66
N THR A 115 -2.34 17.13 -2.19
CA THR A 115 -2.26 15.89 -1.40
C THR A 115 -1.23 15.99 -0.28
N LEU A 116 -0.12 16.70 -0.49
CA LEU A 116 0.85 17.01 0.56
C LEU A 116 0.21 17.87 1.66
N GLY A 117 -0.51 18.93 1.30
CA GLY A 117 -1.23 19.80 2.25
C GLY A 117 -2.30 19.04 3.04
N ILE A 118 -3.05 18.14 2.39
CA ILE A 118 -4.00 17.23 3.04
C ILE A 118 -3.26 16.33 4.04
N GLY A 119 -2.09 15.80 3.67
CA GLY A 119 -1.25 15.00 4.56
C GLY A 119 -0.90 15.72 5.85
N PHE A 120 -0.39 16.93 5.75
CA PHE A 120 -0.05 17.76 6.91
C PHE A 120 -1.28 18.16 7.74
N LEU A 121 -2.39 18.47 7.09
CA LEU A 121 -3.64 18.81 7.77
C LEU A 121 -4.14 17.66 8.63
N PHE A 122 -4.20 16.43 8.10
CA PHE A 122 -4.66 15.27 8.85
C PHE A 122 -3.66 14.84 9.93
N PHE A 123 -2.36 14.97 9.66
CA PHE A 123 -1.33 14.72 10.66
C PHE A 123 -1.48 15.67 11.85
N GLU A 124 -1.59 16.97 11.59
CA GLU A 124 -1.72 17.97 12.64
C GLU A 124 -3.08 17.89 13.36
N ALA A 125 -4.16 17.59 12.64
CA ALA A 125 -5.47 17.35 13.25
C ALA A 125 -5.42 16.16 14.21
N ALA A 126 -4.79 15.05 13.79
CA ALA A 126 -4.61 13.89 14.65
C ALA A 126 -3.71 14.20 15.85
N ASN A 127 -2.62 14.95 15.63
CA ASN A 127 -1.71 15.38 16.70
C ASN A 127 -2.44 16.21 17.77
N LYS A 128 -3.34 17.11 17.39
CA LYS A 128 -4.12 17.93 18.33
C LYS A 128 -5.31 17.20 18.97
N ALA A 129 -5.82 16.19 18.33
CA ALA A 129 -6.96 15.40 18.85
C ALA A 129 -6.51 14.34 19.87
N HIS A 130 -5.75 14.73 20.92
CA HIS A 130 -5.18 13.80 21.91
C HIS A 130 -6.23 12.85 22.54
N TRP A 131 -7.44 13.34 22.76
CA TRP A 131 -8.54 12.56 23.34
C TRP A 131 -8.99 11.40 22.44
N LEU A 132 -8.72 11.46 21.14
CA LEU A 132 -9.10 10.45 20.14
C LEU A 132 -7.92 9.57 19.73
N THR A 133 -6.78 10.19 19.45
CA THR A 133 -5.62 9.56 18.81
C THR A 133 -4.48 9.25 19.78
N GLY A 134 -4.50 9.80 20.98
CA GLY A 134 -3.35 9.82 21.89
C GLY A 134 -2.27 10.85 21.51
N GLY A 135 -2.45 11.59 20.40
CA GLY A 135 -1.48 12.58 19.93
C GLY A 135 -0.11 11.98 19.65
N ALA A 136 0.95 12.68 20.10
CA ALA A 136 2.34 12.25 19.90
C ALA A 136 2.68 10.90 20.58
N ASP A 137 2.00 10.56 21.67
CA ASP A 137 2.24 9.30 22.40
C ASP A 137 1.61 8.10 21.70
N GLY A 138 0.68 8.34 20.76
CA GLY A 138 -0.08 7.31 20.07
C GLY A 138 -1.13 6.66 20.98
N LYS A 139 -1.78 5.62 20.47
CA LYS A 139 -2.83 4.88 21.15
C LYS A 139 -2.45 3.41 21.29
N ALA A 140 -2.39 2.95 22.56
CA ALA A 140 -2.05 1.58 22.94
C ALA A 140 -3.07 0.98 23.95
N ASP A 141 -4.10 1.75 24.32
CA ASP A 141 -5.10 1.41 25.32
C ASP A 141 -6.23 0.51 24.77
N PHE A 142 -5.90 -0.40 23.88
CA PHE A 142 -6.82 -1.35 23.29
C PHE A 142 -6.16 -2.72 23.11
N THR A 143 -6.96 -3.75 23.01
CA THR A 143 -6.51 -5.10 22.69
C THR A 143 -7.28 -5.64 21.50
N VAL A 144 -6.56 -6.23 20.57
CA VAL A 144 -7.16 -6.87 19.40
C VAL A 144 -7.51 -8.31 19.75
N GLY A 145 -8.75 -8.69 19.47
CA GLY A 145 -9.24 -10.05 19.73
C GLY A 145 -8.76 -11.07 18.71
N PRO A 146 -9.12 -12.35 18.90
CA PRO A 146 -8.77 -13.41 17.97
C PRO A 146 -9.47 -13.22 16.63
N VAL A 147 -8.74 -13.53 15.54
CA VAL A 147 -9.28 -13.49 14.17
C VAL A 147 -10.40 -14.54 14.06
N LEU A 148 -11.61 -14.13 13.64
CA LEU A 148 -12.83 -14.95 13.57
C LEU A 148 -13.18 -15.62 14.89
N GLY A 149 -12.75 -15.06 16.03
CA GLY A 149 -12.98 -15.64 17.35
C GLY A 149 -12.19 -16.92 17.65
N LEU A 150 -11.29 -17.35 16.75
CA LEU A 150 -10.60 -18.64 16.83
C LEU A 150 -9.07 -18.52 16.94
N PHE A 151 -8.46 -17.56 16.22
CA PHE A 151 -7.01 -17.45 16.09
C PHE A 151 -6.48 -16.24 16.83
N GLU A 152 -5.90 -16.44 17.99
CA GLU A 152 -5.25 -15.38 18.77
C GLU A 152 -3.93 -14.95 18.11
N PHE A 153 -3.57 -13.67 18.24
CA PHE A 153 -2.27 -13.18 17.81
C PHE A 153 -1.20 -13.71 18.75
N ASP A 154 -0.37 -14.64 18.24
CA ASP A 154 0.72 -15.26 18.97
C ASP A 154 1.99 -14.41 18.91
N PHE A 155 2.85 -14.56 19.95
CA PHE A 155 4.12 -13.86 20.04
C PHE A 155 5.10 -14.22 18.90
N MET A 156 5.01 -15.43 18.34
CA MET A 156 5.82 -15.85 17.20
C MET A 156 5.36 -15.24 15.86
N GLY A 157 4.20 -14.55 15.84
CA GLY A 157 3.66 -13.92 14.64
C GLY A 157 3.06 -14.86 13.60
N LYS A 158 2.73 -16.10 13.96
CA LYS A 158 2.13 -17.07 13.02
C LYS A 158 0.75 -16.61 12.55
N THR A 159 -0.11 -16.21 13.49
CA THR A 159 -1.44 -15.70 13.17
C THR A 159 -1.35 -14.41 12.35
N ALA A 160 -0.45 -13.48 12.73
CA ALA A 160 -0.21 -12.26 11.97
C ALA A 160 0.25 -12.56 10.54
N PHE A 161 1.13 -13.53 10.34
CA PHE A 161 1.61 -13.97 9.03
C PHE A 161 0.46 -14.45 8.13
N PHE A 162 -0.35 -15.41 8.59
CA PHE A 162 -1.44 -15.96 7.78
C PHE A 162 -2.55 -14.93 7.55
N TYR A 163 -2.86 -14.12 8.55
CA TYR A 163 -3.83 -13.04 8.47
C TYR A 163 -3.44 -12.01 7.42
N THR A 164 -2.22 -11.47 7.49
CA THR A 164 -1.75 -10.46 6.54
C THR A 164 -1.54 -11.04 5.13
N LEU A 165 -1.11 -12.31 5.03
CA LEU A 165 -1.02 -13.02 3.75
C LEU A 165 -2.41 -13.16 3.10
N ALA A 166 -3.43 -13.57 3.86
CA ALA A 166 -4.79 -13.72 3.34
C ALA A 166 -5.33 -12.39 2.80
N VAL A 167 -5.15 -11.29 3.53
CA VAL A 167 -5.57 -9.95 3.09
C VAL A 167 -4.78 -9.49 1.87
N LEU A 168 -3.46 -9.73 1.82
CA LEU A 168 -2.64 -9.43 0.64
C LEU A 168 -3.12 -10.20 -0.59
N VAL A 169 -3.43 -11.49 -0.46
CA VAL A 169 -3.94 -12.31 -1.56
C VAL A 169 -5.28 -11.79 -2.06
N ILE A 170 -6.20 -11.47 -1.16
CA ILE A 170 -7.50 -10.87 -1.51
C ILE A 170 -7.29 -9.55 -2.26
N THR A 171 -6.43 -8.67 -1.73
CA THR A 171 -6.09 -7.40 -2.36
C THR A 171 -5.45 -7.61 -3.73
N TYR A 172 -4.49 -8.52 -3.85
CA TYR A 172 -3.86 -8.86 -5.12
C TYR A 172 -4.88 -9.30 -6.17
N LEU A 173 -5.80 -10.20 -5.83
CA LEU A 173 -6.86 -10.67 -6.71
C LEU A 173 -7.83 -9.55 -7.09
N ALA A 174 -8.23 -8.72 -6.13
CA ALA A 174 -9.08 -7.56 -6.39
C ALA A 174 -8.41 -6.57 -7.36
N MET A 175 -7.14 -6.22 -7.12
CA MET A 175 -6.36 -5.34 -8.00
C MET A 175 -6.18 -5.95 -9.39
N ALA A 176 -5.89 -7.25 -9.47
CA ALA A 176 -5.79 -7.97 -10.73
C ALA A 176 -7.09 -7.90 -11.53
N ARG A 177 -8.22 -8.10 -10.85
CA ARG A 177 -9.56 -8.02 -11.48
C ARG A 177 -9.88 -6.61 -11.97
N VAL A 178 -9.64 -5.59 -11.14
CA VAL A 178 -9.89 -4.19 -11.48
C VAL A 178 -9.03 -3.76 -12.68
N THR A 179 -7.73 -4.03 -12.63
CA THR A 179 -6.77 -3.59 -13.65
C THR A 179 -6.92 -4.29 -15.00
N THR A 180 -7.50 -5.50 -15.02
CA THR A 180 -7.81 -6.23 -16.26
C THR A 180 -9.22 -6.00 -16.78
N SER A 181 -10.08 -5.32 -16.02
CA SER A 181 -11.44 -4.97 -16.42
C SER A 181 -11.47 -3.83 -17.47
N PRO A 182 -12.62 -3.58 -18.13
CA PRO A 182 -12.80 -2.41 -18.99
C PRO A 182 -12.51 -1.09 -18.27
N PHE A 183 -12.81 -1.00 -16.97
CA PHE A 183 -12.47 0.15 -16.14
C PHE A 183 -10.95 0.36 -16.05
N GLY A 184 -10.17 -0.69 -15.80
CA GLY A 184 -8.71 -0.62 -15.74
C GLY A 184 -8.07 -0.28 -17.09
N LEU A 185 -8.68 -0.74 -18.21
CA LEU A 185 -8.25 -0.33 -19.55
C LEU A 185 -8.50 1.16 -19.80
N SER A 186 -9.68 1.66 -19.40
CA SER A 186 -9.99 3.09 -19.49
C SER A 186 -9.05 3.95 -18.65
N LEU A 187 -8.67 3.51 -17.46
CA LEU A 187 -7.69 4.20 -16.62
C LEU A 187 -6.33 4.37 -17.29
N ARG A 188 -5.84 3.34 -17.97
CA ARG A 188 -4.59 3.45 -18.73
C ARG A 188 -4.70 4.44 -19.88
N GLY A 189 -5.85 4.44 -20.58
CA GLY A 189 -6.14 5.45 -21.58
C GLY A 189 -6.10 6.87 -21.02
N VAL A 190 -6.68 7.09 -19.83
CA VAL A 190 -6.63 8.38 -19.10
C VAL A 190 -5.19 8.75 -18.73
N ARG A 191 -4.39 7.79 -18.25
CA ARG A 191 -2.98 8.00 -17.92
C ARG A 191 -2.14 8.37 -19.16
N GLU A 192 -2.40 7.73 -20.30
CA GLU A 192 -1.66 7.98 -21.54
C GLU A 192 -2.00 9.34 -22.16
N ASN A 193 -3.30 9.67 -22.25
CA ASN A 193 -3.74 10.95 -22.80
C ASN A 193 -5.16 11.30 -22.32
N THR A 194 -5.22 12.16 -21.32
CA THR A 194 -6.46 12.65 -20.70
C THR A 194 -7.38 13.37 -21.70
N GLU A 195 -6.81 14.20 -22.59
CA GLU A 195 -7.57 14.98 -23.57
C GLU A 195 -8.24 14.06 -24.61
N ARG A 196 -7.48 13.08 -25.11
CA ARG A 196 -8.01 12.09 -26.06
C ARG A 196 -9.15 11.28 -25.46
N MET A 197 -9.01 10.84 -24.20
CA MET A 197 -10.06 10.11 -23.50
C MET A 197 -11.33 10.96 -23.29
N SER A 198 -11.14 12.23 -22.98
CA SER A 198 -12.26 13.19 -22.88
C SER A 198 -12.97 13.39 -24.23
N ALA A 199 -12.21 13.51 -25.33
CA ALA A 199 -12.74 13.69 -26.68
C ALA A 199 -13.62 12.52 -27.17
N ILE A 200 -13.32 11.28 -26.73
CA ILE A 200 -14.15 10.10 -27.03
C ILE A 200 -15.30 9.88 -26.04
N GLY A 201 -15.56 10.86 -25.14
CA GLY A 201 -16.70 10.86 -24.22
C GLY A 201 -16.47 10.18 -22.88
N ALA A 202 -15.23 9.76 -22.54
CA ALA A 202 -14.95 9.20 -21.23
C ALA A 202 -14.96 10.29 -20.14
N SER A 203 -15.70 10.05 -19.05
CA SER A 203 -15.72 10.95 -17.89
C SER A 203 -14.45 10.76 -17.04
N VAL A 204 -13.35 11.44 -17.42
CA VAL A 204 -12.03 11.34 -16.77
C VAL A 204 -12.12 11.58 -15.28
N SER A 205 -12.79 12.66 -14.85
CA SER A 205 -12.94 13.00 -13.43
C SER A 205 -13.59 11.86 -12.62
N ARG A 206 -14.62 11.22 -13.18
CA ARG A 206 -15.29 10.09 -12.52
C ARG A 206 -14.37 8.87 -12.39
N HIS A 207 -13.60 8.54 -13.44
CA HIS A 207 -12.64 7.44 -13.42
C HIS A 207 -11.56 7.68 -12.36
N LEU A 208 -11.00 8.88 -12.31
CA LEU A 208 -9.98 9.24 -11.32
C LEU A 208 -10.55 9.25 -9.89
N SER A 209 -11.77 9.79 -9.69
CA SER A 209 -12.41 9.81 -8.37
C SER A 209 -12.68 8.41 -7.83
N VAL A 210 -13.23 7.52 -8.66
CA VAL A 210 -13.50 6.13 -8.28
C VAL A 210 -12.18 5.42 -7.94
N THR A 211 -11.13 5.63 -8.74
CA THR A 211 -9.80 5.06 -8.48
C THR A 211 -9.24 5.57 -7.15
N TYR A 212 -9.40 6.86 -6.87
CA TYR A 212 -8.94 7.47 -5.63
C TYR A 212 -9.64 6.89 -4.40
N VAL A 213 -10.95 6.67 -4.47
CA VAL A 213 -11.73 6.00 -3.42
C VAL A 213 -11.27 4.57 -3.19
N MET A 214 -11.12 3.78 -4.27
CA MET A 214 -10.66 2.39 -4.16
C MET A 214 -9.26 2.31 -3.57
N SER A 215 -8.36 3.17 -4.03
CA SER A 215 -6.99 3.26 -3.55
C SER A 215 -6.94 3.63 -2.06
N GLY A 216 -7.67 4.67 -1.64
CA GLY A 216 -7.73 5.08 -0.24
C GLY A 216 -8.36 4.02 0.66
N ALA A 217 -9.41 3.33 0.20
CA ALA A 217 -10.05 2.25 0.95
C ALA A 217 -9.07 1.10 1.24
N VAL A 218 -8.31 0.66 0.23
CA VAL A 218 -7.30 -0.41 0.40
C VAL A 218 -6.11 0.06 1.24
N ALA A 219 -5.71 1.34 1.13
CA ALA A 219 -4.69 1.90 2.01
C ALA A 219 -5.12 1.84 3.48
N GLY A 220 -6.41 2.12 3.76
CA GLY A 220 -6.98 1.99 5.11
C GLY A 220 -6.95 0.56 5.64
N VAL A 221 -7.21 -0.44 4.80
CA VAL A 221 -7.06 -1.86 5.18
C VAL A 221 -5.62 -2.16 5.60
N ALA A 222 -4.62 -1.67 4.86
CA ALA A 222 -3.21 -1.87 5.22
C ALA A 222 -2.86 -1.21 6.57
N GLY A 223 -3.40 -0.01 6.84
CA GLY A 223 -3.23 0.67 8.12
C GLY A 223 -3.86 -0.10 9.28
N ALA A 224 -5.10 -0.58 9.10
CA ALA A 224 -5.78 -1.41 10.10
C ALA A 224 -5.01 -2.69 10.42
N MET A 225 -4.48 -3.39 9.39
CA MET A 225 -3.63 -4.56 9.61
C MET A 225 -2.41 -4.25 10.48
N LEU A 226 -1.73 -3.12 10.22
CA LEU A 226 -0.56 -2.75 11.02
C LEU A 226 -0.95 -2.54 12.49
N THR A 227 -2.00 -1.79 12.74
CA THR A 227 -2.50 -1.53 14.10
C THR A 227 -2.93 -2.80 14.80
N GLN A 228 -3.61 -3.71 14.12
CA GLN A 228 -4.09 -4.97 14.67
C GLN A 228 -2.95 -5.95 15.00
N THR A 229 -1.88 -5.95 14.21
CA THR A 229 -0.73 -6.84 14.46
C THR A 229 0.25 -6.29 15.48
N SER A 230 0.33 -4.95 15.64
CA SER A 230 1.23 -4.30 16.60
C SER A 230 0.54 -3.90 17.92
N ASN A 231 -0.79 -3.94 18.01
CA ASN A 231 -1.59 -3.37 19.11
C ASN A 231 -1.24 -1.91 19.42
N PHE A 232 -0.86 -1.16 18.40
CA PHE A 232 -0.43 0.23 18.53
C PHE A 232 -0.82 1.05 17.30
N ALA A 233 -1.26 2.29 17.52
CA ALA A 233 -1.49 3.28 16.47
C ALA A 233 -0.74 4.57 16.80
N SER A 234 0.07 5.07 15.87
CA SER A 234 0.90 6.27 16.05
C SER A 234 0.66 7.30 14.95
N LEU A 235 1.06 8.56 15.22
CA LEU A 235 1.02 9.63 14.23
C LEU A 235 1.87 9.36 12.99
N ASP A 236 2.94 8.57 13.13
CA ASP A 236 3.82 8.19 12.01
C ASP A 236 3.07 7.48 10.88
N MET A 237 1.94 6.83 11.21
CA MET A 237 1.07 6.18 10.23
C MET A 237 0.38 7.17 9.28
N LEU A 238 0.25 8.46 9.70
CA LEU A 238 -0.26 9.59 8.91
C LEU A 238 0.87 10.40 8.28
N GLY A 239 2.13 10.14 8.68
CA GLY A 239 3.28 10.96 8.35
C GLY A 239 3.63 10.99 6.87
N PHE A 240 4.25 12.10 6.44
CA PHE A 240 4.78 12.25 5.08
C PHE A 240 5.77 11.14 4.72
N GLU A 241 6.60 10.69 5.67
CA GLU A 241 7.58 9.62 5.46
C GLU A 241 6.90 8.32 4.99
N ARG A 242 5.75 8.00 5.55
CA ARG A 242 4.97 6.82 5.13
C ARG A 242 4.44 6.97 3.69
N SER A 243 4.05 8.19 3.29
CA SER A 243 3.69 8.48 1.90
C SER A 243 4.89 8.39 0.96
N ALA A 244 6.08 8.83 1.39
CA ALA A 244 7.31 8.69 0.63
C ALA A 244 7.72 7.21 0.50
N ASP A 245 7.62 6.42 1.57
CA ASP A 245 7.93 4.98 1.56
C ASP A 245 7.13 4.25 0.46
N VAL A 246 5.82 4.54 0.32
CA VAL A 246 4.99 3.86 -0.67
C VAL A 246 5.34 4.27 -2.11
N VAL A 247 5.74 5.52 -2.34
CA VAL A 247 6.26 5.96 -3.64
C VAL A 247 7.53 5.17 -4.00
N ILE A 248 8.43 5.03 -3.02
CA ILE A 248 9.69 4.27 -3.19
C ILE A 248 9.41 2.81 -3.52
N MET A 249 8.52 2.15 -2.75
CA MET A 249 8.16 0.75 -2.98
C MET A 249 7.62 0.51 -4.38
N THR A 250 6.72 1.39 -4.85
CA THR A 250 6.14 1.28 -6.19
C THR A 250 7.15 1.57 -7.30
N ALA A 251 8.04 2.54 -7.09
CA ALA A 251 9.11 2.85 -8.04
C ALA A 251 10.12 1.69 -8.15
N LEU A 252 10.58 1.13 -7.01
CA LEU A 252 11.46 -0.05 -6.98
C LEU A 252 10.82 -1.26 -7.67
N GLY A 253 9.53 -1.48 -7.43
CA GLY A 253 8.79 -2.58 -8.03
C GLY A 253 8.55 -2.44 -9.53
N GLY A 254 8.40 -1.23 -9.99
CA GLY A 254 7.98 -0.86 -11.34
C GLY A 254 6.48 -0.59 -11.41
N THR A 255 6.12 0.69 -11.53
CA THR A 255 4.73 1.19 -11.52
C THR A 255 3.88 0.54 -12.61
N GLY A 256 2.65 0.16 -12.26
CA GLY A 256 1.70 -0.51 -13.16
C GLY A 256 1.94 -2.01 -13.32
N SER A 257 2.75 -2.61 -12.46
CA SER A 257 3.02 -4.06 -12.43
C SER A 257 2.70 -4.63 -11.04
N ILE A 258 1.51 -5.21 -10.86
CA ILE A 258 1.08 -5.80 -9.60
C ILE A 258 2.14 -6.72 -8.95
N PRO A 259 2.70 -7.76 -9.66
CA PRO A 259 3.72 -8.58 -9.05
C PRO A 259 5.04 -7.82 -8.79
N GLY A 260 5.38 -6.84 -9.66
CA GLY A 260 6.55 -6.00 -9.47
C GLY A 260 6.47 -5.16 -8.20
N VAL A 261 5.32 -4.54 -7.95
CA VAL A 261 5.07 -3.71 -6.75
C VAL A 261 5.15 -4.53 -5.47
N VAL A 262 4.65 -5.76 -5.47
CA VAL A 262 4.80 -6.67 -4.31
C VAL A 262 6.27 -6.99 -4.05
N LEU A 263 7.06 -7.25 -5.11
CA LEU A 263 8.50 -7.46 -4.97
C LEU A 263 9.23 -6.18 -4.51
N GLY A 264 8.82 -5.02 -5.00
CA GLY A 264 9.36 -3.72 -4.56
C GLY A 264 9.10 -3.46 -3.08
N ALA A 265 7.90 -3.75 -2.59
CA ALA A 265 7.56 -3.65 -1.17
C ALA A 265 8.37 -4.65 -0.33
N ALA A 266 8.56 -5.88 -0.82
CA ALA A 266 9.39 -6.88 -0.14
C ALA A 266 10.86 -6.44 -0.07
N ALA A 267 11.42 -5.96 -1.17
CA ALA A 267 12.78 -5.44 -1.21
C ALA A 267 12.97 -4.25 -0.27
N PHE A 268 12.02 -3.30 -0.29
CA PHE A 268 12.05 -2.13 0.60
C PHE A 268 11.94 -2.54 2.06
N GLY A 269 10.99 -3.41 2.43
CA GLY A 269 10.80 -3.86 3.81
C GLY A 269 12.02 -4.58 4.37
N TYR A 270 12.63 -5.46 3.58
CA TYR A 270 13.87 -6.13 3.96
C TYR A 270 15.06 -5.15 4.10
N LEU A 271 15.22 -4.23 3.14
CA LEU A 271 16.26 -3.20 3.20
C LEU A 271 16.11 -2.30 4.41
N LYS A 272 14.89 -1.88 4.71
CA LYS A 272 14.56 -1.05 5.88
C LYS A 272 14.96 -1.75 7.17
N ASP A 273 14.61 -3.02 7.33
CA ASP A 273 14.97 -3.83 8.49
C ASP A 273 16.49 -4.00 8.60
N ALA A 274 17.16 -4.41 7.52
CA ALA A 274 18.59 -4.62 7.51
C ALA A 274 19.40 -3.33 7.79
N LEU A 275 19.00 -2.20 7.20
CA LEU A 275 19.68 -0.93 7.42
C LEU A 275 19.41 -0.35 8.82
N SER A 276 18.20 -0.53 9.36
CA SER A 276 17.87 -0.10 10.73
C SER A 276 18.64 -0.91 11.77
N ALA A 277 18.86 -2.20 11.53
CA ALA A 277 19.70 -3.06 12.37
C ALA A 277 21.18 -2.66 12.34
N LEU A 278 21.71 -2.25 11.18
CA LEU A 278 23.10 -1.80 11.03
C LEU A 278 23.35 -0.44 11.67
N SER A 279 22.45 0.52 11.46
CA SER A 279 22.58 1.87 12.01
C SER A 279 21.22 2.56 12.18
N PRO A 280 20.65 2.55 13.40
CA PRO A 280 19.38 3.21 13.70
C PRO A 280 19.36 4.71 13.39
N LYS A 281 20.55 5.36 13.34
CA LYS A 281 20.67 6.80 13.07
C LYS A 281 20.67 7.14 11.58
N TYR A 282 21.26 6.28 10.73
CA TYR A 282 21.55 6.60 9.32
C TYR A 282 20.76 5.75 8.32
N TRP A 283 19.81 4.94 8.74
CA TRP A 283 19.07 4.05 7.85
C TRP A 283 18.27 4.79 6.76
N HIS A 284 17.74 5.98 7.06
CA HIS A 284 17.04 6.82 6.06
C HIS A 284 18.00 7.27 4.93
N LEU A 285 19.24 7.65 5.29
CA LEU A 285 20.26 7.99 4.31
C LEU A 285 20.60 6.76 3.45
N GLY A 286 20.74 5.60 4.08
CA GLY A 286 20.98 4.34 3.38
C GLY A 286 19.88 4.01 2.38
N ILE A 287 18.62 4.13 2.76
CA ILE A 287 17.48 3.94 1.85
C ILE A 287 17.53 4.95 0.70
N GLY A 288 17.80 6.24 0.98
CA GLY A 288 17.92 7.27 -0.05
C GLY A 288 19.00 6.96 -1.10
N VAL A 289 20.16 6.50 -0.65
CA VAL A 289 21.26 6.10 -1.54
C VAL A 289 20.88 4.87 -2.38
N VAL A 290 20.32 3.84 -1.75
CA VAL A 290 19.87 2.63 -2.45
C VAL A 290 18.79 2.97 -3.48
N LEU A 291 17.85 3.85 -3.14
CA LEU A 291 16.82 4.31 -4.06
C LEU A 291 17.42 5.04 -5.26
N MET A 292 18.34 5.97 -5.01
CA MET A 292 19.02 6.70 -6.09
C MET A 292 19.72 5.72 -7.05
N LEU A 293 20.47 4.78 -6.52
CA LEU A 293 21.12 3.73 -7.33
C LEU A 293 20.10 2.86 -8.06
N ALA A 294 19.01 2.46 -7.41
CA ALA A 294 17.97 1.64 -8.03
C ALA A 294 17.29 2.34 -9.20
N VAL A 295 16.99 3.64 -9.09
CA VAL A 295 16.39 4.42 -10.18
C VAL A 295 17.36 4.54 -11.38
N PHE A 296 18.66 4.72 -11.14
CA PHE A 296 19.64 4.77 -12.22
C PHE A 296 19.87 3.42 -12.91
N VAL A 297 19.90 2.33 -12.13
CA VAL A 297 20.20 0.98 -12.66
C VAL A 297 18.94 0.31 -13.21
N LEU A 298 17.79 0.58 -12.63
CA LEU A 298 16.50 -0.05 -12.91
C LEU A 298 15.40 0.98 -13.24
N PRO A 299 15.48 1.72 -14.35
CA PRO A 299 14.54 2.78 -14.69
C PRO A 299 13.08 2.30 -14.81
N ASN A 300 12.87 1.00 -15.06
CA ASN A 300 11.55 0.36 -15.11
C ASN A 300 11.28 -0.54 -13.88
N GLY A 301 12.04 -0.37 -12.80
CA GLY A 301 11.94 -1.19 -11.59
C GLY A 301 12.29 -2.67 -11.80
N ILE A 302 12.09 -3.48 -10.76
CA ILE A 302 12.35 -4.93 -10.76
C ILE A 302 11.53 -5.63 -11.85
N ALA A 303 10.30 -5.20 -12.12
CA ALA A 303 9.47 -5.74 -13.19
C ALA A 303 10.09 -5.55 -14.60
N GLY A 304 10.85 -4.46 -14.80
CA GLY A 304 11.58 -4.19 -16.03
C GLY A 304 12.68 -5.20 -16.33
N LEU A 305 13.39 -5.68 -15.32
CA LEU A 305 14.41 -6.72 -15.46
C LEU A 305 13.85 -8.01 -16.05
N PHE A 306 12.68 -8.45 -15.56
CA PHE A 306 12.04 -9.66 -16.09
C PHE A 306 11.61 -9.52 -17.57
N THR A 307 11.22 -8.31 -17.98
CA THR A 307 10.88 -8.07 -19.40
C THR A 307 12.11 -8.00 -20.29
N HIS A 308 13.22 -7.46 -19.77
CA HIS A 308 14.49 -7.39 -20.51
C HIS A 308 15.12 -8.78 -20.70
N LEU A 309 15.16 -9.59 -19.64
CA LEU A 309 15.66 -10.97 -19.68
C LEU A 309 14.86 -11.85 -20.67
N LYS A 310 13.52 -11.70 -20.70
CA LYS A 310 12.70 -12.40 -21.68
C LYS A 310 12.96 -11.99 -23.13
N ARG A 311 13.27 -10.71 -23.37
CA ARG A 311 13.65 -10.25 -24.74
C ARG A 311 14.99 -10.80 -25.18
N LEU A 312 15.93 -10.98 -24.26
CA LEU A 312 17.24 -11.58 -24.58
C LEU A 312 17.11 -13.09 -24.83
N ALA A 313 16.31 -13.81 -24.03
CA ALA A 313 16.04 -15.23 -24.20
C ALA A 313 15.23 -15.54 -25.48
N GLY A 314 14.32 -14.65 -25.90
CA GLY A 314 13.52 -14.83 -27.12
C GLY A 314 14.21 -14.40 -28.42
N LYS A 315 15.44 -13.88 -28.37
CA LYS A 315 16.29 -13.57 -29.55
C LYS A 315 17.21 -14.74 -29.93
N GLN A 316 17.21 -15.82 -29.15
CA GLN A 316 18.07 -17.01 -29.41
C GLN A 316 17.29 -18.23 -29.94
N SER A 317 16.02 -18.04 -30.32
CA SER A 317 15.22 -19.10 -30.94
C SER A 317 14.68 -18.71 -32.32
#